data_90ef0d13bbf17460d1d4b8d878c2802d
#
_entry.id   90ef0d13bbf17460d1d4b8d878c2802d
#
_cell.length_a   1.000
_cell.length_b   1.000
_cell.length_c   1.000
_cell.angle_alpha   90.00
_cell.angle_beta   90.00
_cell.angle_gamma   90.00
#
_symmetry.space_group_name_H-M   'P 1'
#
loop_
_entity.id
_entity.type
_entity.pdbx_description
1 polymer ?
#
loop_
_entity_poly.entity_id
_entity_poly.type
_entity_poly.pdbx_seq_one_letter_code
_entity_poly.pdbx_strand_id
1 'polypeptide(L)'
;GDLPILITAPHGGKLDLKDVPVRTGDGLKKGPSGFFAGRDTGTEELALRVVELLDEKLPGSPSCVISRVHRKYVDFNRPPEIAVEHSKARQVYDSFHHAARSSVNRILAAHSRGLLVDIHGQGSAAATAYRGTSNGVTVERLRRIFGEEAHTGEHSLMGLLAGKGWKVHPDPGTGREQSGFTGGFIVRTYGSNRADGIDAIQLELGIDYRRAESREKSAEALASAITEWGRKYLGLTPEPNASGAQPGN
;
A
#
# COMPACT_ATOMS: atom_id res chain seq x y z
N GLY A 1 -7.80 4.48 -12.45
CA GLY A 1 -7.05 5.70 -12.19
C GLY A 1 -6.05 5.98 -13.29
N ASP A 2 -5.72 7.22 -13.46
CA ASP A 2 -4.78 7.76 -14.45
C ASP A 2 -3.48 8.29 -13.82
N LEU A 3 -3.45 8.42 -12.48
CA LEU A 3 -2.22 8.72 -11.78
C LEU A 3 -1.27 7.50 -11.69
N PRO A 4 0.05 7.71 -11.64
CA PRO A 4 1.04 6.63 -11.44
C PRO A 4 1.08 6.12 -9.99
N ILE A 5 -0.07 5.99 -9.36
CA ILE A 5 -0.24 5.56 -7.96
C ILE A 5 -1.25 4.41 -7.90
N LEU A 6 -0.88 3.35 -7.19
CA LEU A 6 -1.75 2.24 -6.83
C LEU A 6 -1.80 2.08 -5.31
N ILE A 7 -3.00 2.13 -4.73
CA ILE A 7 -3.23 1.83 -3.32
C ILE A 7 -3.82 0.43 -3.20
N THR A 8 -3.21 -0.41 -2.37
CA THR A 8 -3.74 -1.74 -2.04
C THR A 8 -4.02 -1.88 -0.56
N ALA A 9 -5.08 -2.62 -0.19
CA ALA A 9 -5.38 -3.01 1.18
C ALA A 9 -6.00 -4.42 1.19
N PRO A 10 -5.18 -5.47 1.39
CA PRO A 10 -5.63 -6.84 1.17
C PRO A 10 -6.40 -7.46 2.35
N HIS A 11 -6.30 -6.89 3.57
CA HIS A 11 -6.71 -7.58 4.79
C HIS A 11 -7.76 -6.85 5.65
N GLY A 12 -8.26 -5.68 5.18
CA GLY A 12 -9.24 -4.88 5.92
C GLY A 12 -10.70 -5.35 5.80
N GLY A 13 -11.00 -6.18 4.82
CA GLY A 13 -12.35 -6.58 4.45
C GLY A 13 -13.13 -7.34 5.53
N LYS A 14 -14.46 -7.21 5.49
CA LYS A 14 -15.41 -7.76 6.48
C LYS A 14 -16.35 -8.81 5.89
N LEU A 15 -16.48 -8.84 4.54
CA LEU A 15 -17.48 -9.68 3.88
C LEU A 15 -17.15 -11.16 4.01
N ASP A 16 -18.14 -11.92 4.44
CA ASP A 16 -18.08 -13.37 4.39
C ASP A 16 -18.36 -13.90 2.97
N LEU A 17 -17.68 -14.97 2.59
CA LEU A 17 -17.96 -15.66 1.35
C LEU A 17 -18.99 -16.77 1.61
N LYS A 18 -20.15 -16.64 0.97
CA LYS A 18 -21.20 -17.66 1.04
C LYS A 18 -20.69 -18.98 0.47
N ASP A 19 -20.97 -20.07 1.17
CA ASP A 19 -20.61 -21.45 0.77
C ASP A 19 -19.09 -21.68 0.60
N VAL A 20 -18.27 -20.88 1.31
CA VAL A 20 -16.82 -21.08 1.40
C VAL A 20 -16.45 -21.31 2.85
N PRO A 21 -15.83 -22.45 3.21
CA PRO A 21 -15.36 -22.67 4.58
C PRO A 21 -14.23 -21.70 4.94
N VAL A 22 -14.16 -21.38 6.22
CA VAL A 22 -13.02 -20.62 6.77
C VAL A 22 -11.75 -21.45 6.62
N ARG A 23 -10.65 -20.82 6.24
CA ARG A 23 -9.34 -21.46 6.17
C ARG A 23 -8.90 -21.92 7.58
N THR A 24 -8.37 -23.12 7.68
CA THR A 24 -7.84 -23.70 8.91
C THR A 24 -6.31 -23.67 8.96
N GLY A 25 -5.67 -23.62 7.82
CA GLY A 25 -4.22 -23.78 7.64
C GLY A 25 -3.81 -25.24 7.45
N ASP A 26 -4.75 -26.19 7.55
CA ASP A 26 -4.48 -27.60 7.37
C ASP A 26 -4.12 -27.89 5.90
N GLY A 27 -2.99 -28.57 5.69
CA GLY A 27 -2.50 -28.87 4.36
C GLY A 27 -1.86 -27.72 3.59
N LEU A 28 -1.95 -26.49 4.08
CA LEU A 28 -1.26 -25.36 3.47
C LEU A 28 0.22 -25.34 3.85
N LYS A 29 1.08 -24.98 2.87
CA LYS A 29 2.46 -24.63 3.18
C LYS A 29 2.48 -23.35 4.01
N LYS A 30 3.04 -23.40 5.21
CA LYS A 30 3.23 -22.20 6.04
C LYS A 30 4.20 -21.27 5.33
N GLY A 31 3.80 -20.02 5.07
CA GLY A 31 4.68 -18.97 4.59
C GLY A 31 5.68 -18.52 5.67
N PRO A 32 6.60 -17.61 5.34
CA PRO A 32 7.63 -17.10 6.28
C PRO A 32 7.06 -16.51 7.57
N SER A 33 5.83 -15.99 7.52
CA SER A 33 5.11 -15.38 8.67
C SER A 33 4.08 -16.33 9.28
N GLY A 34 4.03 -17.60 8.86
CA GLY A 34 3.04 -18.57 9.30
C GLY A 34 1.65 -18.34 8.71
N PHE A 35 0.66 -19.05 9.27
CA PHE A 35 -0.74 -18.95 8.89
C PHE A 35 -1.43 -17.82 9.67
N PHE A 36 -2.13 -16.95 8.95
CA PHE A 36 -2.89 -15.84 9.52
C PHE A 36 -4.30 -15.80 8.93
N ALA A 37 -5.32 -15.71 9.78
CA ALA A 37 -6.72 -15.53 9.38
C ALA A 37 -7.33 -14.22 9.93
N GLY A 38 -6.63 -13.54 10.84
CA GLY A 38 -7.08 -12.30 11.44
C GLY A 38 -7.10 -11.14 10.44
N ARG A 39 -8.08 -10.25 10.62
CA ARG A 39 -8.26 -9.06 9.79
C ARG A 39 -7.42 -7.90 10.32
N ASP A 40 -6.90 -7.09 9.41
CA ASP A 40 -6.24 -5.82 9.71
C ASP A 40 -7.30 -4.73 9.87
N THR A 41 -7.94 -4.67 11.06
CA THR A 41 -9.09 -3.79 11.32
C THR A 41 -8.76 -2.33 11.03
N GLY A 42 -9.63 -1.65 10.26
CA GLY A 42 -9.54 -0.23 9.93
C GLY A 42 -8.71 0.08 8.68
N THR A 43 -7.98 -0.90 8.09
CA THR A 43 -7.15 -0.64 6.89
C THR A 43 -7.97 -0.45 5.62
N GLU A 44 -9.13 -1.11 5.47
CA GLU A 44 -10.06 -0.90 4.36
C GLU A 44 -10.55 0.56 4.35
N GLU A 45 -11.07 1.01 5.48
CA GLU A 45 -11.64 2.34 5.63
C GLU A 45 -10.56 3.43 5.49
N LEU A 46 -9.36 3.19 6.02
CA LEU A 46 -8.22 4.09 5.87
C LEU A 46 -7.80 4.20 4.41
N ALA A 47 -7.65 3.08 3.72
CA ALA A 47 -7.22 3.06 2.32
C ALA A 47 -8.23 3.77 1.40
N LEU A 48 -9.54 3.56 1.60
CA LEU A 48 -10.60 4.27 0.87
C LEU A 48 -10.50 5.78 1.08
N ARG A 49 -10.32 6.22 2.34
CA ARG A 49 -10.20 7.66 2.63
C ARG A 49 -8.93 8.27 2.06
N VAL A 50 -7.82 7.54 2.04
CA VAL A 50 -6.59 7.97 1.37
C VAL A 50 -6.80 8.17 -0.14
N VAL A 51 -7.52 7.26 -0.80
CA VAL A 51 -7.85 7.37 -2.23
C VAL A 51 -8.68 8.64 -2.50
N GLU A 52 -9.74 8.89 -1.72
CA GLU A 52 -10.56 10.11 -1.83
C GLU A 52 -9.72 11.38 -1.69
N LEU A 53 -8.86 11.44 -0.66
CA LEU A 53 -7.99 12.59 -0.42
C LEU A 53 -6.93 12.79 -1.51
N LEU A 54 -6.47 11.73 -2.17
CA LEU A 54 -5.57 11.84 -3.31
C LEU A 54 -6.30 12.38 -4.55
N ASP A 55 -7.56 11.98 -4.77
CA ASP A 55 -8.43 12.55 -5.81
C ASP A 55 -8.62 14.08 -5.60
N GLU A 56 -8.78 14.50 -4.34
CA GLU A 56 -8.94 15.93 -4.00
C GLU A 56 -7.64 16.74 -4.17
N LYS A 57 -6.47 16.13 -4.03
CA LYS A 57 -5.16 16.80 -3.98
C LYS A 57 -4.39 16.81 -5.29
N LEU A 58 -4.74 15.96 -6.23
CA LEU A 58 -3.99 15.70 -7.45
C LEU A 58 -4.89 15.79 -8.68
N PRO A 59 -4.37 16.24 -9.85
CA PRO A 59 -5.11 16.33 -11.08
C PRO A 59 -5.29 14.94 -11.71
N GLY A 60 -6.12 14.10 -11.12
CA GLY A 60 -6.40 12.73 -11.55
C GLY A 60 -6.59 11.79 -10.38
N SER A 61 -6.95 10.55 -10.69
CA SER A 61 -7.31 9.54 -9.71
C SER A 61 -6.24 8.44 -9.57
N PRO A 62 -5.88 8.02 -8.35
CA PRO A 62 -5.07 6.82 -8.15
C PRO A 62 -5.86 5.56 -8.54
N SER A 63 -5.18 4.50 -8.92
CA SER A 63 -5.79 3.17 -8.94
C SER A 63 -5.90 2.63 -7.51
N CYS A 64 -6.95 1.85 -7.22
CA CYS A 64 -7.02 1.14 -5.94
C CYS A 64 -7.51 -0.30 -6.11
N VAL A 65 -6.96 -1.20 -5.27
CA VAL A 65 -7.39 -2.60 -5.17
C VAL A 65 -7.50 -2.96 -3.69
N ILE A 66 -8.71 -2.87 -3.17
CA ILE A 66 -9.00 -3.01 -1.74
C ILE A 66 -9.91 -4.22 -1.55
N SER A 67 -9.48 -5.20 -0.75
CA SER A 67 -10.30 -6.36 -0.46
C SER A 67 -11.45 -6.00 0.48
N ARG A 68 -12.67 -6.37 0.07
CA ARG A 68 -13.87 -6.35 0.93
C ARG A 68 -14.05 -7.68 1.66
N VAL A 69 -13.41 -8.75 1.19
CA VAL A 69 -13.52 -10.11 1.73
C VAL A 69 -12.64 -10.27 2.96
N HIS A 70 -13.18 -10.94 3.98
CA HIS A 70 -12.45 -11.20 5.22
C HIS A 70 -11.29 -12.18 4.98
N ARG A 71 -10.11 -11.85 5.54
CA ARG A 71 -8.86 -12.62 5.42
C ARG A 71 -9.01 -14.09 5.83
N LYS A 72 -9.98 -14.43 6.69
CA LYS A 72 -10.25 -15.84 7.06
C LYS A 72 -10.58 -16.75 5.89
N TYR A 73 -10.98 -16.20 4.72
CA TYR A 73 -11.26 -16.96 3.50
C TYR A 73 -10.12 -16.92 2.50
N VAL A 74 -9.45 -15.77 2.37
CA VAL A 74 -8.39 -15.50 1.38
C VAL A 74 -7.31 -14.62 1.97
N ASP A 75 -6.07 -15.03 1.88
CA ASP A 75 -4.92 -14.16 2.19
C ASP A 75 -4.27 -13.65 0.91
N PHE A 76 -4.66 -12.47 0.47
CA PHE A 76 -4.14 -11.88 -0.78
C PHE A 76 -2.66 -11.52 -0.71
N ASN A 77 -2.05 -11.46 0.48
CA ASN A 77 -0.62 -11.18 0.63
C ASN A 77 0.23 -12.46 0.80
N ARG A 78 -0.23 -13.55 0.19
CA ARG A 78 0.46 -14.84 0.10
C ARG A 78 0.40 -15.39 -1.32
N PRO A 79 1.35 -16.23 -1.74
CA PRO A 79 1.25 -16.95 -3.00
C PRO A 79 0.03 -17.89 -2.97
N PRO A 80 -0.56 -18.19 -4.15
CA PRO A 80 -1.88 -18.83 -4.24
C PRO A 80 -1.96 -20.20 -3.54
N GLU A 81 -0.86 -20.94 -3.47
CA GLU A 81 -0.79 -22.27 -2.83
C GLU A 81 -0.91 -22.24 -1.29
N ILE A 82 -0.77 -21.05 -0.70
CA ILE A 82 -0.97 -20.84 0.76
C ILE A 82 -2.01 -19.75 1.07
N ALA A 83 -2.58 -19.13 0.04
CA ALA A 83 -3.55 -18.05 0.17
C ALA A 83 -4.97 -18.55 0.36
N VAL A 84 -5.32 -19.68 -0.24
CA VAL A 84 -6.69 -20.23 -0.33
C VAL A 84 -6.71 -21.74 -0.12
N GLU A 85 -7.78 -22.23 0.48
CA GLU A 85 -8.05 -23.68 0.66
C GLU A 85 -9.25 -24.16 -0.16
N HIS A 86 -10.03 -23.26 -0.74
CA HIS A 86 -11.25 -23.58 -1.47
C HIS A 86 -11.28 -22.96 -2.86
N SER A 87 -11.78 -23.71 -3.87
CA SER A 87 -11.77 -23.28 -5.28
C SER A 87 -12.57 -22.00 -5.54
N LYS A 88 -13.70 -21.77 -4.86
CA LYS A 88 -14.46 -20.51 -4.95
C LYS A 88 -13.67 -19.32 -4.41
N ALA A 89 -12.89 -19.52 -3.33
CA ALA A 89 -12.00 -18.48 -2.79
C ALA A 89 -10.85 -18.18 -3.76
N ARG A 90 -10.41 -19.14 -4.56
CA ARG A 90 -9.39 -18.96 -5.59
C ARG A 90 -9.82 -17.93 -6.65
N GLN A 91 -11.06 -17.94 -7.08
CA GLN A 91 -11.57 -16.96 -8.05
C GLN A 91 -11.50 -15.51 -7.50
N VAL A 92 -11.79 -15.35 -6.21
CA VAL A 92 -11.68 -14.04 -5.52
C VAL A 92 -10.21 -13.60 -5.42
N TYR A 93 -9.32 -14.52 -5.08
CA TYR A 93 -7.87 -14.26 -5.08
C TYR A 93 -7.37 -13.83 -6.46
N ASP A 94 -7.71 -14.58 -7.51
CA ASP A 94 -7.30 -14.29 -8.87
C ASP A 94 -7.84 -12.94 -9.35
N SER A 95 -9.08 -12.59 -8.99
CA SER A 95 -9.68 -11.28 -9.33
C SER A 95 -8.92 -10.11 -8.70
N PHE A 96 -8.51 -10.21 -7.43
CA PHE A 96 -7.70 -9.19 -6.76
C PHE A 96 -6.35 -9.01 -7.46
N HIS A 97 -5.64 -10.10 -7.71
CA HIS A 97 -4.32 -10.04 -8.35
C HIS A 97 -4.38 -9.64 -9.83
N HIS A 98 -5.46 -10.00 -10.54
CA HIS A 98 -5.71 -9.51 -11.89
C HIS A 98 -5.92 -7.98 -11.91
N ALA A 99 -6.73 -7.45 -10.99
CA ALA A 99 -6.95 -6.01 -10.87
C ALA A 99 -5.65 -5.25 -10.53
N ALA A 100 -4.86 -5.77 -9.59
CA ALA A 100 -3.56 -5.18 -9.24
C ALA A 100 -2.58 -5.19 -10.42
N ARG A 101 -2.44 -6.32 -11.11
CA ARG A 101 -1.58 -6.44 -12.30
C ARG A 101 -2.03 -5.52 -13.43
N SER A 102 -3.34 -5.46 -13.70
CA SER A 102 -3.90 -4.55 -14.71
C SER A 102 -3.63 -3.09 -14.40
N SER A 103 -3.69 -2.70 -13.11
CA SER A 103 -3.35 -1.34 -12.67
C SER A 103 -1.87 -1.03 -12.86
N VAL A 104 -0.98 -1.94 -12.48
CA VAL A 104 0.47 -1.78 -12.71
C VAL A 104 0.79 -1.66 -14.21
N ASN A 105 0.16 -2.50 -15.04
CA ASN A 105 0.37 -2.45 -16.50
C ASN A 105 -0.11 -1.12 -17.10
N ARG A 106 -1.27 -0.59 -16.68
CA ARG A 106 -1.75 0.73 -17.12
C ARG A 106 -0.79 1.85 -16.69
N ILE A 107 -0.32 1.82 -15.44
CA ILE A 107 0.67 2.79 -14.96
C ILE A 107 1.92 2.75 -15.82
N LEU A 108 2.49 1.58 -16.09
CA LEU A 108 3.70 1.45 -16.90
C LEU A 108 3.49 1.79 -18.38
N ALA A 109 2.26 1.64 -18.91
CA ALA A 109 1.94 2.04 -20.27
C ALA A 109 1.83 3.57 -20.42
N ALA A 110 1.38 4.27 -19.40
CA ALA A 110 1.17 5.73 -19.40
C ALA A 110 2.34 6.52 -18.79
N HIS A 111 3.06 5.90 -17.87
CA HIS A 111 4.10 6.53 -17.07
C HIS A 111 5.35 5.65 -17.02
N SER A 112 6.54 6.27 -17.01
CA SER A 112 7.81 5.54 -16.90
C SER A 112 8.06 4.92 -15.53
N ARG A 113 7.33 5.38 -14.49
CA ARG A 113 7.44 4.99 -13.08
C ARG A 113 6.09 5.05 -12.40
N GLY A 114 5.97 4.39 -11.25
CA GLY A 114 4.79 4.43 -10.40
C GLY A 114 5.10 4.03 -8.97
N LEU A 115 4.16 4.30 -8.09
CA LEU A 115 4.20 3.93 -6.67
C LEU A 115 3.02 3.01 -6.34
N LEU A 116 3.30 1.87 -5.73
CA LEU A 116 2.32 1.05 -5.02
C LEU A 116 2.51 1.25 -3.50
N VAL A 117 1.46 1.63 -2.81
CA VAL A 117 1.40 1.65 -1.33
C VAL A 117 0.44 0.57 -0.87
N ASP A 118 0.98 -0.44 -0.19
CA ASP A 118 0.23 -1.61 0.32
C ASP A 118 -0.04 -1.42 1.81
N ILE A 119 -1.32 -1.18 2.17
CA ILE A 119 -1.74 -0.77 3.51
C ILE A 119 -2.16 -1.98 4.34
N HIS A 120 -1.40 -2.25 5.39
CA HIS A 120 -1.59 -3.33 6.35
C HIS A 120 -1.74 -2.81 7.77
N GLY A 121 -2.15 -3.71 8.67
CA GLY A 121 -2.23 -3.47 10.09
C GLY A 121 -1.45 -4.48 10.90
N GLN A 122 -0.73 -4.00 11.91
CA GLN A 122 0.02 -4.84 12.84
C GLN A 122 -0.44 -4.64 14.29
N GLY A 123 -0.17 -5.64 15.13
CA GLY A 123 -0.50 -5.65 16.56
C GLY A 123 0.70 -5.51 17.50
N SER A 124 1.93 -5.39 16.98
CA SER A 124 3.15 -5.39 17.80
C SER A 124 3.39 -4.06 18.51
N ALA A 125 3.04 -2.93 17.88
CA ALA A 125 3.25 -1.60 18.44
C ALA A 125 2.14 -0.64 17.98
N ALA A 126 1.26 -0.26 18.90
CA ALA A 126 0.04 0.50 18.60
C ALA A 126 0.30 1.82 17.86
N ALA A 127 1.37 2.54 18.23
CA ALA A 127 1.71 3.86 17.71
C ALA A 127 2.85 3.85 16.66
N THR A 128 3.19 2.71 16.06
CA THR A 128 4.31 2.62 15.12
C THR A 128 3.85 2.17 13.72
N ALA A 129 4.36 2.83 12.69
CA ALA A 129 4.25 2.43 11.29
C ALA A 129 5.57 1.79 10.83
N TYR A 130 5.53 0.54 10.37
CA TYR A 130 6.70 -0.16 9.83
C TYR A 130 6.69 -0.12 8.31
N ARG A 131 7.89 0.05 7.71
CA ARG A 131 8.11 -0.08 6.27
C ARG A 131 8.48 -1.51 5.92
N GLY A 132 7.93 -2.00 4.81
CA GLY A 132 8.29 -3.28 4.21
C GLY A 132 8.60 -3.12 2.72
N THR A 133 9.88 -3.18 2.36
CA THR A 133 10.37 -3.12 0.97
C THR A 133 11.37 -4.23 0.66
N SER A 134 11.43 -5.27 1.47
CA SER A 134 12.51 -6.27 1.45
C SER A 134 13.89 -5.60 1.53
N ASN A 135 14.04 -4.65 2.46
CA ASN A 135 15.23 -3.81 2.64
C ASN A 135 15.64 -3.07 1.35
N GLY A 136 14.67 -2.48 0.66
CA GLY A 136 14.87 -1.68 -0.55
C GLY A 136 14.81 -2.44 -1.87
N VAL A 137 14.59 -3.76 -1.85
CA VAL A 137 14.49 -4.56 -3.08
C VAL A 137 13.29 -4.16 -3.92
N THR A 138 12.10 -3.99 -3.32
CA THR A 138 10.87 -3.68 -4.07
C THR A 138 10.78 -2.23 -4.57
N VAL A 139 11.76 -1.39 -4.23
CA VAL A 139 11.93 0.00 -4.69
C VAL A 139 13.28 0.19 -5.39
N GLU A 140 13.79 -0.84 -6.05
CA GLU A 140 15.11 -0.84 -6.69
C GLU A 140 15.23 0.27 -7.76
N ARG A 141 14.17 0.50 -8.54
CA ARG A 141 14.17 1.55 -9.58
C ARG A 141 14.29 2.94 -8.97
N LEU A 142 13.54 3.24 -7.90
CA LEU A 142 13.64 4.49 -7.14
C LEU A 142 15.10 4.72 -6.67
N ARG A 143 15.68 3.72 -6.01
CA ARG A 143 17.04 3.79 -5.46
C ARG A 143 18.10 3.98 -6.54
N ARG A 144 17.95 3.29 -7.67
CA ARG A 144 18.87 3.41 -8.81
C ARG A 144 18.84 4.80 -9.45
N ILE A 145 17.67 5.44 -9.52
CA ILE A 145 17.49 6.73 -10.18
C ILE A 145 17.81 7.91 -9.25
N PHE A 146 17.38 7.83 -7.99
CA PHE A 146 17.42 8.95 -7.04
C PHE A 146 18.35 8.72 -5.84
N GLY A 147 19.02 7.58 -5.78
CA GLY A 147 19.90 7.21 -4.66
C GLY A 147 19.15 6.63 -3.45
N GLU A 148 19.93 6.18 -2.47
CA GLU A 148 19.41 5.55 -1.24
C GLU A 148 18.55 6.53 -0.41
N GLU A 149 18.86 7.81 -0.48
CA GLU A 149 18.14 8.89 0.21
C GLU A 149 16.65 8.94 -0.16
N ALA A 150 16.29 8.59 -1.41
CA ALA A 150 14.89 8.52 -1.84
C ALA A 150 14.10 7.42 -1.13
N HIS A 151 14.79 6.38 -0.63
CA HIS A 151 14.18 5.27 0.10
C HIS A 151 14.23 5.45 1.62
N THR A 152 15.28 6.07 2.16
CA THR A 152 15.53 6.11 3.61
C THR A 152 15.54 7.50 4.21
N GLY A 153 15.76 8.55 3.42
CA GLY A 153 15.94 9.91 3.92
C GLY A 153 14.65 10.66 4.26
N GLU A 154 14.78 11.94 4.54
CA GLU A 154 13.69 12.82 4.95
C GLU A 154 12.56 12.94 3.92
N HIS A 155 12.90 12.83 2.62
CA HIS A 155 11.92 12.86 1.53
C HIS A 155 11.45 11.47 1.07
N SER A 156 11.91 10.40 1.72
CA SER A 156 11.28 9.08 1.55
C SER A 156 9.84 9.10 2.10
N LEU A 157 9.01 8.12 1.71
CA LEU A 157 7.65 8.05 2.25
C LEU A 157 7.63 7.99 3.78
N MET A 158 8.56 7.25 4.39
CA MET A 158 8.67 7.18 5.86
C MET A 158 9.20 8.47 6.46
N GLY A 159 10.16 9.15 5.83
CA GLY A 159 10.64 10.46 6.26
C GLY A 159 9.54 11.52 6.26
N LEU A 160 8.73 11.56 5.21
CA LEU A 160 7.58 12.45 5.12
C LEU A 160 6.52 12.16 6.18
N LEU A 161 6.24 10.89 6.50
CA LEU A 161 5.34 10.51 7.59
C LEU A 161 5.93 10.90 8.96
N ALA A 162 7.23 10.70 9.18
CA ALA A 162 7.92 11.13 10.40
C ALA A 162 7.83 12.65 10.58
N GLY A 163 8.03 13.44 9.51
CA GLY A 163 7.84 14.89 9.50
C GLY A 163 6.42 15.32 9.83
N LYS A 164 5.41 14.46 9.66
CA LYS A 164 4.02 14.68 10.06
C LYS A 164 3.70 14.14 11.47
N GLY A 165 4.74 13.78 12.24
CA GLY A 165 4.62 13.33 13.62
C GLY A 165 4.31 11.84 13.80
N TRP A 166 4.45 11.03 12.76
CA TRP A 166 4.31 9.57 12.89
C TRP A 166 5.57 8.96 13.50
N LYS A 167 5.39 8.02 14.39
CA LYS A 167 6.49 7.14 14.80
C LYS A 167 6.66 6.06 13.74
N VAL A 168 7.77 6.10 13.02
CA VAL A 168 8.06 5.19 11.91
C VAL A 168 9.21 4.25 12.23
N HIS A 169 9.29 3.13 11.54
CA HIS A 169 10.45 2.23 11.59
C HIS A 169 10.69 1.61 10.19
N PRO A 170 11.92 1.64 9.67
CA PRO A 170 13.13 2.26 10.24
C PRO A 170 13.00 3.77 10.40
N ASP A 171 13.74 4.34 11.34
CA ASP A 171 13.87 5.80 11.44
C ASP A 171 14.49 6.37 10.15
N PRO A 172 14.13 7.59 9.73
CA PRO A 172 14.72 8.23 8.55
C PRO A 172 16.26 8.25 8.65
N GLY A 173 16.93 7.99 7.53
CA GLY A 173 18.39 7.85 7.47
C GLY A 173 18.93 6.46 7.90
N THR A 174 18.08 5.59 8.45
CA THR A 174 18.43 4.19 8.77
C THR A 174 17.75 3.23 7.80
N GLY A 175 18.43 2.16 7.39
CA GLY A 175 17.95 1.35 6.27
C GLY A 175 17.21 0.06 6.65
N ARG A 176 17.52 -0.53 7.81
CA ARG A 176 17.12 -1.91 8.11
C ARG A 176 15.70 -2.01 8.64
N GLU A 177 14.89 -2.77 7.93
CA GLU A 177 13.51 -3.04 8.28
C GLU A 177 13.37 -4.03 9.44
N GLN A 178 12.30 -3.89 10.21
CA GLN A 178 11.97 -4.78 11.32
C GLN A 178 11.70 -6.20 10.80
N SER A 179 12.37 -7.18 11.40
CA SER A 179 12.09 -8.60 11.11
C SER A 179 10.59 -8.91 11.29
N GLY A 180 10.00 -9.61 10.33
CA GLY A 180 8.57 -9.89 10.28
C GLY A 180 7.74 -8.84 9.54
N PHE A 181 8.26 -7.62 9.30
CA PHE A 181 7.58 -6.54 8.58
C PHE A 181 8.32 -6.06 7.34
N THR A 182 9.14 -6.92 6.74
CA THR A 182 9.97 -6.57 5.57
C THR A 182 9.22 -6.58 4.22
N GLY A 183 7.91 -6.64 4.22
CA GLY A 183 7.09 -6.72 3.01
C GLY A 183 6.66 -8.14 2.65
N GLY A 184 5.46 -8.26 2.11
CA GLY A 184 4.80 -9.51 1.77
C GLY A 184 4.81 -9.84 0.27
N PHE A 185 3.85 -10.66 -0.13
CA PHE A 185 3.73 -11.16 -1.50
C PHE A 185 3.39 -10.06 -2.51
N ILE A 186 2.50 -9.12 -2.14
CA ILE A 186 2.06 -8.03 -3.03
C ILE A 186 3.25 -7.17 -3.47
N VAL A 187 3.98 -6.59 -2.53
CA VAL A 187 5.12 -5.72 -2.88
C VAL A 187 6.24 -6.45 -3.61
N ARG A 188 6.47 -7.73 -3.31
CA ARG A 188 7.46 -8.56 -4.02
C ARG A 188 7.03 -8.93 -5.42
N THR A 189 5.71 -9.10 -5.65
CA THR A 189 5.15 -9.47 -6.96
C THR A 189 5.08 -8.28 -7.90
N TYR A 190 4.79 -7.09 -7.37
CA TYR A 190 4.57 -5.88 -8.16
C TYR A 190 5.69 -4.85 -8.04
N GLY A 191 6.71 -5.11 -7.23
CA GLY A 191 7.84 -4.24 -6.95
C GLY A 191 8.78 -4.01 -8.14
N SER A 192 9.50 -2.89 -8.14
CA SER A 192 10.38 -2.45 -9.23
C SER A 192 11.69 -3.22 -9.36
N ASN A 193 11.93 -4.21 -8.50
CA ASN A 193 12.93 -5.26 -8.71
C ASN A 193 12.59 -6.18 -9.90
N ARG A 194 11.36 -6.09 -10.41
CA ARG A 194 10.89 -6.75 -11.63
C ARG A 194 10.77 -5.73 -12.76
N ALA A 195 11.07 -6.15 -13.97
CA ALA A 195 10.96 -5.29 -15.16
C ALA A 195 9.53 -4.78 -15.37
N ASP A 196 8.54 -5.61 -15.04
CA ASP A 196 7.09 -5.36 -15.14
C ASP A 196 6.46 -4.83 -13.84
N GLY A 197 7.27 -4.30 -12.91
CA GLY A 197 6.83 -3.76 -11.61
C GLY A 197 7.01 -2.25 -11.50
N ILE A 198 6.45 -1.68 -10.43
CA ILE A 198 6.59 -0.28 -10.00
C ILE A 198 7.17 -0.23 -8.59
N ASP A 199 7.64 0.93 -8.12
CA ASP A 199 8.17 1.02 -6.76
C ASP A 199 7.06 0.69 -5.76
N ALA A 200 7.30 -0.31 -4.89
CA ALA A 200 6.27 -0.84 -4.01
C ALA A 200 6.71 -0.82 -2.54
N ILE A 201 5.87 -0.20 -1.70
CA ILE A 201 6.11 -0.01 -0.27
C ILE A 201 4.92 -0.55 0.50
N GLN A 202 5.15 -1.56 1.37
CA GLN A 202 4.18 -2.01 2.36
C GLN A 202 4.29 -1.16 3.61
N LEU A 203 3.15 -0.76 4.17
CA LEU A 203 3.03 -0.06 5.44
C LEU A 203 2.28 -0.94 6.44
N GLU A 204 2.94 -1.31 7.53
CA GLU A 204 2.33 -2.06 8.64
C GLU A 204 1.98 -1.09 9.77
N LEU A 205 0.74 -0.68 9.81
CA LEU A 205 0.27 0.38 10.68
C LEU A 205 -0.21 -0.15 12.04
N GLY A 206 0.24 0.46 13.12
CA GLY A 206 -0.31 0.22 14.45
C GLY A 206 -1.78 0.68 14.56
N ILE A 207 -2.50 0.18 15.57
CA ILE A 207 -3.94 0.48 15.72
C ILE A 207 -4.22 1.98 15.90
N ASP A 208 -3.27 2.73 16.47
CA ASP A 208 -3.43 4.17 16.70
C ASP A 208 -3.54 4.98 15.40
N TYR A 209 -3.11 4.44 14.25
CA TYR A 209 -3.25 5.08 12.93
C TYR A 209 -4.53 4.68 12.18
N ARG A 210 -5.25 3.63 12.60
CA ARG A 210 -6.34 3.04 11.82
C ARG A 210 -7.66 2.84 12.59
N ARG A 211 -7.69 3.14 13.89
CA ARG A 211 -8.95 3.19 14.67
C ARG A 211 -9.80 4.38 14.25
N ALA A 212 -11.11 4.31 14.48
CA ALA A 212 -12.09 5.28 13.98
C ALA A 212 -11.74 6.74 14.34
N GLU A 213 -11.28 6.97 15.59
CA GLU A 213 -11.02 8.30 16.15
C GLU A 213 -9.81 9.00 15.50
N SER A 214 -8.83 8.26 15.02
CA SER A 214 -7.60 8.81 14.43
C SER A 214 -7.51 8.67 12.92
N ARG A 215 -8.41 7.90 12.32
CA ARG A 215 -8.34 7.49 10.90
C ARG A 215 -8.31 8.66 9.94
N GLU A 216 -9.15 9.68 10.16
CA GLU A 216 -9.17 10.86 9.29
C GLU A 216 -7.82 11.56 9.29
N LYS A 217 -7.29 11.90 10.47
CA LYS A 217 -5.96 12.50 10.59
C LYS A 217 -4.86 11.65 9.97
N SER A 218 -4.96 10.33 10.11
CA SER A 218 -3.99 9.40 9.52
C SER A 218 -4.11 9.37 7.99
N ALA A 219 -5.32 9.39 7.45
CA ALA A 219 -5.55 9.43 6.01
C ALA A 219 -5.01 10.73 5.39
N GLU A 220 -5.24 11.89 6.04
CA GLU A 220 -4.71 13.18 5.63
C GLU A 220 -3.18 13.20 5.60
N ALA A 221 -2.54 12.69 6.65
CA ALA A 221 -1.08 12.63 6.74
C ALA A 221 -0.51 11.70 5.65
N LEU A 222 -1.11 10.54 5.43
CA LEU A 222 -0.66 9.56 4.44
C LEU A 222 -0.88 10.08 3.00
N ALA A 223 -2.05 10.63 2.70
CA ALA A 223 -2.32 11.23 1.39
C ALA A 223 -1.39 12.42 1.09
N SER A 224 -1.13 13.28 2.08
CA SER A 224 -0.16 14.37 1.95
C SER A 224 1.26 13.85 1.70
N ALA A 225 1.71 12.84 2.44
CA ALA A 225 3.03 12.23 2.23
C ALA A 225 3.16 11.59 0.84
N ILE A 226 2.12 10.88 0.37
CA ILE A 226 2.09 10.28 -0.98
C ILE A 226 2.11 11.38 -2.05
N THR A 227 1.36 12.48 -1.86
CA THR A 227 1.36 13.62 -2.78
C THR A 227 2.74 14.28 -2.89
N GLU A 228 3.38 14.56 -1.75
CA GLU A 228 4.73 15.15 -1.71
C GLU A 228 5.78 14.23 -2.34
N TRP A 229 5.72 12.94 -2.03
CA TRP A 229 6.57 11.92 -2.64
C TRP A 229 6.36 11.83 -4.16
N GLY A 230 5.09 11.82 -4.59
CA GLY A 230 4.72 11.77 -6.00
C GLY A 230 5.20 12.98 -6.79
N ARG A 231 5.12 14.18 -6.21
CA ARG A 231 5.67 15.40 -6.81
C ARG A 231 7.18 15.30 -7.02
N LYS A 232 7.89 14.82 -6.01
CA LYS A 232 9.36 14.73 -6.05
C LYS A 232 9.87 13.64 -6.99
N TYR A 233 9.25 12.46 -6.98
CA TYR A 233 9.82 11.29 -7.63
C TYR A 233 9.04 10.81 -8.87
N LEU A 234 7.76 11.19 -9.02
CA LEU A 234 6.95 10.84 -10.19
C LEU A 234 6.66 12.04 -11.10
N GLY A 235 7.03 13.26 -10.68
CA GLY A 235 6.78 14.48 -11.46
C GLY A 235 5.30 14.91 -11.47
N LEU A 236 4.53 14.58 -10.44
CA LEU A 236 3.14 15.02 -10.32
C LEU A 236 3.10 16.55 -10.09
N THR A 237 2.38 17.25 -10.94
CA THR A 237 2.16 18.70 -10.80
C THR A 237 0.95 18.97 -9.90
N PRO A 238 0.92 20.07 -9.13
CA PRO A 238 -0.32 20.54 -8.52
C PRO A 238 -1.35 20.88 -9.59
N GLU A 239 -2.66 20.77 -9.27
CA GLU A 239 -3.65 21.43 -10.12
C GLU A 239 -3.29 22.93 -10.26
N PRO A 240 -3.38 23.51 -11.46
CA PRO A 240 -3.32 24.96 -11.59
C PRO A 240 -4.49 25.53 -10.76
N ASN A 241 -4.17 26.35 -9.75
CA ASN A 241 -5.17 27.01 -8.93
C ASN A 241 -6.24 27.63 -9.81
N ALA A 242 -7.48 27.19 -9.67
CA ALA A 242 -8.65 27.80 -10.30
C ALA A 242 -8.99 29.23 -9.78
N SER A 243 -8.06 29.86 -9.04
CA SER A 243 -8.17 31.21 -8.49
C SER A 243 -7.48 32.27 -9.36
N GLY A 244 -7.84 32.29 -10.66
CA GLY A 244 -7.33 33.28 -11.63
C GLY A 244 -8.43 33.90 -12.51
N ALA A 245 -9.68 33.83 -12.10
CA ALA A 245 -10.71 34.67 -12.71
C ALA A 245 -10.54 36.10 -12.14
N GLN A 246 -9.73 36.94 -12.80
CA GLN A 246 -9.79 38.38 -12.58
C GLN A 246 -11.19 38.83 -12.98
N PRO A 247 -11.88 39.64 -12.15
CA PRO A 247 -13.08 40.36 -12.59
C PRO A 247 -12.64 41.33 -13.68
N GLY A 248 -13.15 41.08 -14.90
CA GLY A 248 -12.98 41.99 -16.02
C GLY A 248 -13.56 43.38 -15.70
N ASN A 249 -12.80 44.35 -16.00
CA ASN A 249 -13.22 45.78 -16.05
C ASN A 249 -14.39 45.96 -16.99
#